data_25a1a14aa8132329d15d5ab5b60fb3fc
#
_entry.id   25a1a14aa8132329d15d5ab5b60fb3fc
#
_cell.length_a   1.000
_cell.length_b   1.000
_cell.length_c   1.000
_cell.angle_alpha   90.00
_cell.angle_beta   90.00
_cell.angle_gamma   90.00
#
_symmetry.space_group_name_H-M   'P 1'
#
loop_
_entity.id
_entity.type
_entity.pdbx_description
1 polymer ?
#
loop_
_entity_poly.entity_id
_entity_poly.type
_entity_poly.pdbx_seq_one_letter_code
_entity_poly.pdbx_strand_id
1 'polypeptide(L)'
;MSFEGKIALVTGASRGIGRAIAETLVARGAKVIGTATSESGAQAISDYLGANGKGLMLNVTDPASIESVLENVRAEFGEVDILVNNAGITRDNLLMRMKDDEWNDIIETNLSSVFRLSKAVMRAMMKKRHGRIITIGSVVGTMGNAGQANYAAA
;
A
#
# COMPACT_ATOMS: atom_id res chain seq x y z
N MET A 1 -20.77 -2.87 -10.41
CA MET A 1 -20.03 -3.89 -9.66
C MET A 1 -19.96 -3.48 -8.20
N SER A 2 -20.28 -4.40 -7.32
CA SER A 2 -20.32 -4.13 -5.86
C SER A 2 -19.18 -4.87 -5.17
N PHE A 3 -18.57 -4.20 -4.19
CA PHE A 3 -17.57 -4.78 -3.29
C PHE A 3 -18.11 -4.90 -1.85
N GLU A 4 -19.43 -4.96 -1.71
CA GLU A 4 -20.05 -5.13 -0.40
C GLU A 4 -19.55 -6.38 0.31
N GLY A 5 -19.24 -6.24 1.59
CA GLY A 5 -18.68 -7.32 2.39
C GLY A 5 -17.19 -7.56 2.16
N LYS A 6 -16.55 -6.85 1.23
CA LYS A 6 -15.12 -6.97 0.97
C LYS A 6 -14.33 -6.00 1.82
N ILE A 7 -13.14 -6.43 2.23
CA ILE A 7 -12.21 -5.65 3.02
C ILE A 7 -10.99 -5.34 2.16
N ALA A 8 -10.73 -4.05 1.97
CA ALA A 8 -9.61 -3.58 1.16
C ALA A 8 -8.56 -2.90 2.04
N LEU A 9 -7.30 -3.20 1.78
CA LEU A 9 -6.15 -2.54 2.40
C LEU A 9 -5.43 -1.74 1.30
N VAL A 10 -5.36 -0.42 1.48
CA VAL A 10 -4.71 0.48 0.52
C VAL A 10 -3.55 1.17 1.21
N THR A 11 -2.34 0.90 0.77
CA THR A 11 -1.16 1.56 1.35
C THR A 11 -0.95 2.94 0.71
N GLY A 12 -0.44 3.89 1.49
CA GLY A 12 -0.21 5.25 1.01
C GLY A 12 -1.50 5.98 0.64
N ALA A 13 -2.51 5.91 1.50
CA ALA A 13 -3.86 6.38 1.20
C ALA A 13 -4.19 7.77 1.73
N SER A 14 -3.21 8.51 2.28
CA SER A 14 -3.47 9.82 2.87
C SER A 14 -3.78 10.91 1.83
N ARG A 15 -3.35 10.70 0.59
CA ARG A 15 -3.51 11.68 -0.50
C ARG A 15 -3.34 11.01 -1.86
N GLY A 16 -3.57 11.79 -2.92
CA GLY A 16 -3.25 11.40 -4.29
C GLY A 16 -3.96 10.15 -4.78
N ILE A 17 -3.23 9.31 -5.49
CA ILE A 17 -3.77 8.09 -6.12
C ILE A 17 -4.33 7.14 -5.07
N GLY A 18 -3.62 6.95 -3.96
CA GLY A 18 -4.06 6.05 -2.88
C GLY A 18 -5.39 6.47 -2.28
N ARG A 19 -5.57 7.77 -2.03
CA ARG A 19 -6.85 8.31 -1.54
C ARG A 19 -7.97 8.12 -2.56
N ALA A 20 -7.71 8.41 -3.83
CA ALA A 20 -8.71 8.24 -4.90
C ALA A 20 -9.16 6.78 -5.02
N ILE A 21 -8.22 5.84 -4.90
CA ILE A 21 -8.52 4.41 -4.91
C ILE A 21 -9.38 4.04 -3.70
N ALA A 22 -9.00 4.50 -2.50
CA ALA A 22 -9.74 4.22 -1.27
C ALA A 22 -11.18 4.75 -1.36
N GLU A 23 -11.35 5.98 -1.80
CA GLU A 23 -12.69 6.59 -1.97
C GLU A 23 -13.53 5.84 -3.00
N THR A 24 -12.94 5.40 -4.09
CA THR A 24 -13.62 4.63 -5.14
C THR A 24 -14.08 3.27 -4.61
N LEU A 25 -13.23 2.58 -3.85
CA LEU A 25 -13.60 1.29 -3.25
C LEU A 25 -14.75 1.45 -2.24
N VAL A 26 -14.72 2.49 -1.43
CA VAL A 26 -15.82 2.82 -0.50
C VAL A 26 -17.11 3.09 -1.26
N ALA A 27 -17.04 3.86 -2.34
CA ALA A 27 -18.22 4.16 -3.16
C ALA A 27 -18.84 2.90 -3.77
N ARG A 28 -18.06 1.83 -3.89
CA ARG A 28 -18.52 0.53 -4.40
C ARG A 28 -18.87 -0.47 -3.30
N GLY A 29 -18.88 -0.06 -2.05
CA GLY A 29 -19.36 -0.84 -0.93
C GLY A 29 -18.30 -1.53 -0.08
N ALA A 30 -17.02 -1.42 -0.41
CA ALA A 30 -15.96 -2.03 0.39
C ALA A 30 -15.76 -1.29 1.73
N LYS A 31 -15.32 -2.03 2.74
CA LYS A 31 -14.68 -1.45 3.92
C LYS A 31 -13.21 -1.27 3.59
N VAL A 32 -12.68 -0.07 3.84
CA VAL A 32 -11.31 0.27 3.43
C VAL A 32 -10.46 0.61 4.64
N ILE A 33 -9.31 -0.03 4.74
CA ILE A 33 -8.25 0.36 5.65
C ILE A 33 -7.17 1.02 4.79
N GLY A 34 -6.94 2.30 5.04
CA GLY A 34 -5.88 3.05 4.40
C GLY A 34 -4.70 3.21 5.33
N THR A 35 -3.49 3.22 4.80
CA THR A 35 -2.30 3.42 5.63
C THR A 35 -1.52 4.66 5.25
N ALA A 36 -0.83 5.22 6.22
CA ALA A 36 0.09 6.33 6.08
C ALA A 36 1.31 6.12 6.97
N THR A 37 2.38 6.84 6.69
CA THR A 37 3.62 6.73 7.46
C THR A 37 3.59 7.50 8.78
N SER A 38 2.61 8.37 8.97
CA SER A 38 2.46 9.21 10.18
C SER A 38 1.09 9.06 10.81
N GLU A 39 1.00 9.39 12.11
CA GLU A 39 -0.29 9.42 12.80
C GLU A 39 -1.24 10.45 12.21
N SER A 40 -0.72 11.63 11.83
CA SER A 40 -1.55 12.67 11.19
C SER A 40 -2.13 12.20 9.86
N GLY A 41 -1.35 11.48 9.07
CA GLY A 41 -1.82 10.87 7.84
C GLY A 41 -2.88 9.80 8.08
N ALA A 42 -2.66 8.95 9.07
CA ALA A 42 -3.63 7.92 9.46
C ALA A 42 -4.95 8.55 9.95
N GLN A 43 -4.86 9.62 10.73
CA GLN A 43 -6.05 10.35 11.20
C GLN A 43 -6.82 10.98 10.04
N ALA A 44 -6.11 11.58 9.09
CA ALA A 44 -6.73 12.16 7.89
C ALA A 44 -7.49 11.09 7.09
N ILE A 45 -6.94 9.88 6.99
CA ILE A 45 -7.61 8.75 6.34
C ILE A 45 -8.88 8.36 7.10
N SER A 46 -8.80 8.23 8.41
CA SER A 46 -9.97 7.92 9.24
C SER A 46 -11.07 8.98 9.06
N ASP A 47 -10.68 10.24 8.97
CA ASP A 47 -11.62 11.35 8.81
C ASP A 47 -12.39 11.25 7.49
N TYR A 48 -11.70 10.99 6.36
CA TYR A 48 -12.42 10.93 5.08
C TYR A 48 -13.15 9.60 4.86
N LEU A 49 -12.70 8.51 5.46
CA LEU A 49 -13.40 7.22 5.36
C LEU A 49 -14.63 7.15 6.25
N GLY A 50 -14.59 7.84 7.39
CA GLY A 50 -15.71 7.84 8.34
C GLY A 50 -16.09 6.43 8.79
N ALA A 51 -17.36 6.09 8.70
CA ALA A 51 -17.88 4.78 9.09
C ALA A 51 -17.48 3.65 8.14
N ASN A 52 -16.91 3.97 6.97
CA ASN A 52 -16.60 3.01 5.92
C ASN A 52 -15.19 2.43 6.02
N GLY A 53 -14.43 2.79 7.04
CA GLY A 53 -13.08 2.28 7.20
C GLY A 53 -12.29 2.96 8.28
N LYS A 54 -10.98 2.85 8.17
CA LYS A 54 -10.05 3.36 9.18
C LYS A 54 -8.69 3.64 8.57
N GLY A 55 -8.00 4.63 9.09
CA GLY A 55 -6.59 4.89 8.81
C GLY A 55 -5.69 4.27 9.86
N LEU A 56 -4.63 3.64 9.44
CA LEU A 56 -3.61 3.07 10.33
C LEU A 56 -2.23 3.55 9.91
N MET A 57 -1.33 3.66 10.87
CA MET A 57 0.06 3.95 10.58
C MET A 57 0.79 2.67 10.20
N LEU A 58 1.52 2.70 9.09
CA LEU A 58 2.27 1.55 8.60
C LEU A 58 3.61 1.98 8.04
N ASN A 59 4.67 1.36 8.53
CA ASN A 59 5.98 1.39 7.89
C ASN A 59 6.13 0.13 7.04
N VAL A 60 6.01 0.26 5.72
CA VAL A 60 6.07 -0.87 4.79
C VAL A 60 7.44 -1.54 4.70
N THR A 61 8.49 -0.91 5.26
CA THR A 61 9.83 -1.48 5.31
C THR A 61 10.08 -2.30 6.59
N ASP A 62 9.15 -2.27 7.53
CA ASP A 62 9.25 -2.97 8.81
C ASP A 62 8.28 -4.14 8.87
N PRO A 63 8.77 -5.40 8.84
CA PRO A 63 7.91 -6.58 8.90
C PRO A 63 7.02 -6.62 10.15
N ALA A 64 7.50 -6.15 11.30
CA ALA A 64 6.71 -6.12 12.53
C ALA A 64 5.54 -5.13 12.41
N SER A 65 5.75 -3.99 11.76
CA SER A 65 4.70 -3.01 11.48
C SER A 65 3.61 -3.60 10.58
N ILE A 66 4.02 -4.31 9.53
CA ILE A 66 3.10 -4.98 8.60
C ILE A 66 2.24 -6.00 9.37
N GLU A 67 2.85 -6.83 10.18
CA GLU A 67 2.14 -7.86 10.95
C GLU A 67 1.16 -7.24 11.94
N SER A 68 1.58 -6.20 12.65
CA SER A 68 0.73 -5.47 13.60
C SER A 68 -0.50 -4.86 12.92
N VAL A 69 -0.33 -4.23 11.78
CA VAL A 69 -1.45 -3.66 11.00
C VAL A 69 -2.42 -4.75 10.57
N LEU A 70 -1.91 -5.87 10.05
CA LEU A 70 -2.77 -6.96 9.59
C LEU A 70 -3.53 -7.62 10.74
N GLU A 71 -2.93 -7.73 11.91
CA GLU A 71 -3.62 -8.23 13.11
C GLU A 71 -4.76 -7.29 13.52
N ASN A 72 -4.52 -5.99 13.52
CA ASN A 72 -5.55 -4.99 13.80
C ASN A 72 -6.71 -5.08 12.81
N VAL A 73 -6.40 -5.23 11.54
CA VAL A 73 -7.42 -5.36 10.49
C VAL A 73 -8.24 -6.63 10.71
N ARG A 74 -7.59 -7.76 10.96
CA ARG A 74 -8.29 -9.03 11.21
C ARG A 74 -9.20 -8.96 12.42
N ALA A 75 -8.74 -8.35 13.51
CA ALA A 75 -9.51 -8.25 14.75
C ALA A 75 -10.75 -7.36 14.61
N GLU A 76 -10.66 -6.29 13.83
CA GLU A 76 -11.74 -5.29 13.72
C GLU A 76 -12.65 -5.51 12.52
N PHE A 77 -12.10 -5.95 11.38
CA PHE A 77 -12.83 -6.05 10.11
C PHE A 77 -12.87 -7.46 9.53
N GLY A 78 -11.82 -8.24 9.72
CA GLY A 78 -11.67 -9.57 9.13
C GLY A 78 -10.47 -9.67 8.18
N GLU A 79 -10.42 -10.71 7.39
CA GLU A 79 -9.33 -10.94 6.45
C GLU A 79 -9.39 -10.02 5.24
N VAL A 80 -8.24 -9.57 4.77
CA VAL A 80 -8.13 -8.70 3.59
C VAL A 80 -8.52 -9.46 2.34
N ASP A 81 -9.46 -8.93 1.59
CA ASP A 81 -9.90 -9.46 0.29
C ASP A 81 -9.19 -8.78 -0.88
N ILE A 82 -8.87 -7.50 -0.72
CA ILE A 82 -8.25 -6.68 -1.76
C ILE A 82 -7.05 -5.95 -1.15
N LEU A 83 -5.87 -6.20 -1.70
CA LEU A 83 -4.65 -5.47 -1.33
C LEU A 83 -4.26 -4.54 -2.48
N VAL A 84 -4.12 -3.25 -2.20
CA VAL A 84 -3.60 -2.27 -3.14
C VAL A 84 -2.25 -1.78 -2.64
N ASN A 85 -1.19 -2.23 -3.28
CA ASN A 85 0.18 -1.77 -3.02
C ASN A 85 0.40 -0.46 -3.76
N ASN A 86 0.20 0.66 -3.07
CA ASN A 86 0.35 2.00 -3.63
C ASN A 86 1.44 2.83 -2.95
N ALA A 87 1.84 2.49 -1.73
CA ALA A 87 2.90 3.23 -1.05
C ALA A 87 4.19 3.20 -1.89
N GLY A 88 4.81 4.36 -2.06
CA GLY A 88 6.04 4.49 -2.81
C GLY A 88 6.69 5.83 -2.54
N ILE A 89 7.98 5.90 -2.79
CA ILE A 89 8.79 7.11 -2.64
C ILE A 89 9.70 7.27 -3.86
N THR A 90 10.31 8.43 -4.00
CA THR A 90 11.38 8.69 -4.95
C THR A 90 12.64 9.16 -4.19
N ARG A 91 13.80 8.79 -4.70
CA ARG A 91 15.11 9.24 -4.20
C ARG A 91 15.99 9.46 -5.42
N ASP A 92 15.66 10.50 -6.18
CA ASP A 92 16.26 10.75 -7.49
C ASP A 92 17.69 11.27 -7.37
N ASN A 93 18.57 10.74 -8.20
CA ASN A 93 19.93 11.21 -8.35
C ASN A 93 20.52 10.62 -9.64
N LEU A 94 21.52 11.31 -10.22
CA LEU A 94 22.28 10.74 -11.32
C LEU A 94 22.90 9.41 -10.90
N LEU A 95 22.88 8.41 -11.77
CA LEU A 95 23.38 7.07 -11.43
C LEU A 95 24.79 7.09 -10.86
N MET A 96 25.69 7.87 -11.47
CA MET A 96 27.08 7.96 -11.02
C MET A 96 27.24 8.63 -9.65
N ARG A 97 26.22 9.31 -9.14
CA ARG A 97 26.20 9.98 -7.83
C ARG A 97 25.24 9.34 -6.84
N MET A 98 24.48 8.34 -7.30
CA MET A 98 23.50 7.66 -6.46
C MET A 98 24.19 6.88 -5.35
N LYS A 99 23.75 7.11 -4.12
CA LYS A 99 24.25 6.43 -2.93
C LYS A 99 23.51 5.12 -2.70
N ASP A 100 24.16 4.20 -2.01
CA ASP A 100 23.56 2.91 -1.67
C ASP A 100 22.27 3.05 -0.88
N ASP A 101 22.19 4.02 0.04
CA ASP A 101 20.96 4.26 0.80
C ASP A 101 19.83 4.79 -0.08
N GLU A 102 20.13 5.62 -1.08
CA GLU A 102 19.14 6.08 -2.05
C GLU A 102 18.58 4.93 -2.88
N TRP A 103 19.43 4.00 -3.27
CA TRP A 103 19.02 2.77 -3.95
C TRP A 103 18.21 1.87 -3.02
N ASN A 104 18.74 1.58 -1.84
CA ASN A 104 18.12 0.66 -0.89
C ASN A 104 16.76 1.14 -0.40
N ASP A 105 16.60 2.44 -0.11
CA ASP A 105 15.33 3.01 0.31
C ASP A 105 14.23 2.78 -0.72
N ILE A 106 14.55 2.96 -2.00
CA ILE A 106 13.59 2.74 -3.09
C ILE A 106 13.23 1.26 -3.23
N ILE A 107 14.22 0.38 -3.22
CA ILE A 107 13.98 -1.07 -3.35
C ILE A 107 13.15 -1.57 -2.15
N GLU A 108 13.51 -1.19 -0.93
CA GLU A 108 12.77 -1.62 0.26
C GLU A 108 11.34 -1.07 0.30
N THR A 109 11.15 0.20 -0.02
CA THR A 109 9.83 0.83 0.04
C THR A 109 8.95 0.45 -1.14
N ASN A 110 9.48 0.49 -2.36
CA ASN A 110 8.66 0.34 -3.56
C ASN A 110 8.55 -1.11 -4.04
N LEU A 111 9.54 -1.94 -3.81
CA LEU A 111 9.58 -3.32 -4.31
C LEU A 111 9.45 -4.36 -3.21
N SER A 112 10.33 -4.35 -2.21
CA SER A 112 10.32 -5.37 -1.15
C SER A 112 9.02 -5.34 -0.34
N SER A 113 8.43 -4.16 -0.14
CA SER A 113 7.14 -4.01 0.53
C SER A 113 6.02 -4.76 -0.18
N VAL A 114 6.02 -4.74 -1.52
CA VAL A 114 5.03 -5.47 -2.34
C VAL A 114 5.12 -6.97 -2.07
N PHE A 115 6.33 -7.51 -2.02
CA PHE A 115 6.56 -8.90 -1.68
C PHE A 115 6.04 -9.23 -0.27
N ARG A 116 6.41 -8.42 0.72
CA ARG A 116 6.04 -8.68 2.13
C ARG A 116 4.55 -8.62 2.36
N LEU A 117 3.89 -7.57 1.86
CA LEU A 117 2.45 -7.39 2.02
C LEU A 117 1.67 -8.46 1.25
N SER A 118 2.06 -8.72 0.02
CA SER A 118 1.41 -9.76 -0.80
C SER A 118 1.50 -11.13 -0.14
N LYS A 119 2.69 -11.49 0.34
CA LYS A 119 2.91 -12.74 1.07
C LYS A 119 2.04 -12.82 2.31
N ALA A 120 1.93 -11.74 3.07
CA ALA A 120 1.18 -11.70 4.32
C ALA A 120 -0.33 -11.91 4.15
N VAL A 121 -0.91 -11.45 3.04
CA VAL A 121 -2.36 -11.60 2.78
C VAL A 121 -2.70 -12.83 1.95
N MET A 122 -1.73 -13.38 1.25
CA MET A 122 -1.95 -14.44 0.25
C MET A 122 -2.55 -15.71 0.87
N ARG A 123 -2.07 -16.11 2.04
CA ARG A 123 -2.51 -17.36 2.68
C ARG A 123 -4.02 -17.37 2.95
N ALA A 124 -4.55 -16.28 3.51
CA ALA A 124 -5.98 -16.15 3.77
C ALA A 124 -6.78 -16.08 2.47
N MET A 125 -6.27 -15.38 1.47
CA MET A 125 -6.91 -15.33 0.15
C MET A 125 -6.99 -16.70 -0.50
N MET A 126 -5.91 -17.49 -0.43
CA MET A 126 -5.89 -18.86 -0.95
C MET A 126 -6.89 -19.78 -0.22
N LYS A 127 -6.97 -19.64 1.08
CA LYS A 127 -7.93 -20.40 1.91
C LYS A 127 -9.37 -20.11 1.52
N LYS A 128 -9.70 -18.85 1.27
CA LYS A 128 -11.03 -18.39 0.86
C LYS A 128 -11.28 -18.60 -0.63
N ARG A 129 -10.26 -18.95 -1.40
CA ARG A 129 -10.30 -19.04 -2.87
C ARG A 129 -10.78 -17.74 -3.51
N HIS A 130 -10.49 -16.62 -2.87
CA HIS A 130 -10.87 -15.30 -3.32
C HIS A 130 -9.87 -14.26 -2.82
N GLY A 131 -9.50 -13.37 -3.69
CA GLY A 131 -8.62 -12.24 -3.37
C GLY A 131 -8.14 -11.54 -4.61
N ARG A 132 -7.70 -10.28 -4.42
CA ARG A 132 -7.10 -9.48 -5.47
C ARG A 132 -5.91 -8.72 -4.89
N ILE A 133 -4.80 -8.75 -5.59
CA ILE A 133 -3.61 -7.97 -5.27
C ILE A 133 -3.34 -7.06 -6.45
N ILE A 134 -3.38 -5.75 -6.19
CA ILE A 134 -3.19 -4.72 -7.21
C ILE A 134 -1.96 -3.92 -6.82
N THR A 135 -1.00 -3.81 -7.72
CA THR A 135 0.21 -3.03 -7.50
C THR A 135 0.22 -1.84 -8.45
N ILE A 136 0.38 -0.64 -7.89
CA ILE A 136 0.46 0.59 -8.66
C ILE A 136 1.90 0.78 -9.09
N GLY A 137 2.15 0.63 -10.37
CA GLY A 137 3.46 0.83 -10.98
C GLY A 137 3.58 2.21 -11.61
N SER A 138 4.64 2.39 -12.39
CA SER A 138 4.90 3.62 -13.13
C SER A 138 5.37 3.30 -14.54
N VAL A 139 5.07 4.18 -15.47
CA VAL A 139 5.62 4.12 -16.85
C VAL A 139 7.15 4.23 -16.86
N VAL A 140 7.74 4.84 -15.83
CA VAL A 140 9.19 4.95 -15.66
C VAL A 140 9.86 3.57 -15.61
N GLY A 141 9.19 2.57 -15.06
CA GLY A 141 9.69 1.19 -15.05
C GLY A 141 9.89 0.61 -16.45
N THR A 142 9.11 1.04 -17.42
CA THR A 142 9.21 0.60 -18.81
C THR A 142 10.07 1.54 -19.66
N MET A 143 9.88 2.84 -19.50
CA MET A 143 10.51 3.86 -20.34
C MET A 143 11.85 4.34 -19.80
N GLY A 144 12.04 4.26 -18.48
CA GLY A 144 13.17 4.90 -17.81
C GLY A 144 12.99 6.40 -17.70
N ASN A 145 13.83 7.01 -16.89
CA ASN A 145 13.93 8.46 -16.76
C ASN A 145 15.27 8.83 -16.16
N ALA A 146 15.86 9.93 -16.62
CA ALA A 146 17.13 10.40 -16.11
C ALA A 146 17.05 10.66 -14.59
N GLY A 147 18.05 10.22 -13.83
CA GLY A 147 18.11 10.37 -12.39
C GLY A 147 17.22 9.41 -11.60
N GLN A 148 16.55 8.46 -12.24
CA GLN A 148 15.61 7.53 -11.62
C GLN A 148 15.94 6.06 -11.87
N ALA A 149 17.23 5.70 -11.93
CA ALA A 149 17.63 4.30 -12.13
C ALA A 149 17.08 3.38 -11.03
N ASN A 150 17.11 3.83 -9.77
CA ASN A 150 16.54 3.12 -8.62
C ASN A 150 15.02 2.98 -8.73
N TYR A 151 14.32 4.06 -9.03
CA TYR A 151 12.86 4.07 -9.17
C TYR A 151 12.41 3.19 -10.35
N ALA A 152 13.12 3.23 -11.45
CA ALA A 152 12.84 2.38 -12.61
C ALA A 152 13.06 0.90 -12.30
N ALA A 153 14.06 0.57 -11.48
CA ALA A 153 14.37 -0.80 -11.09
C ALA A 153 13.35 -1.40 -10.11
N ALA A 154 12.72 -0.53 -9.33
CA ALA A 154 11.78 -0.97 -8.29
C ALA A 154 10.40 -1.38 -8.81
#